data_4a25ee24d60cf361ebbc819bc11801fc
#
_entry.id   4a25ee24d60cf361ebbc819bc11801fc
#
_cell.length_a   1.000
_cell.length_b   1.000
_cell.length_c   1.000
_cell.angle_alpha   90.00
_cell.angle_beta   90.00
_cell.angle_gamma   90.00
#
_symmetry.space_group_name_H-M   'P 1'
#
loop_
_entity.id
_entity.type
_entity.pdbx_description
1 polymer ?
#
loop_
_entity_poly.entity_id
_entity_poly.type
_entity_poly.pdbx_seq_one_letter_code
_entity_poly.pdbx_strand_id
1 'polypeptide(L)'
;MVLGAQTQQEAGTVVLYHSPDLERWDLEGEMRFDLSAARPGLSPDLLPGGYMWECPTLLTLKDKATGKDKDVLIFCPQGLERRDIDGQTHYASSDQCGYIVGHLEGTVFHVERGFSELDYGHEFYAPQAVEVGNGEALLLAWVGLPAQDEAPTLEQGWVHCLSLPRRVWLEGGRLRQLPWWEEVPEINTGAREGFGSTVVAESETAGAFALVDDAGNDVLLVESGGGVVRITRGQGTRCIACADPQLRLIADGSVAEIFAAGGDISAAVAVYGEDGCRWRGWERR
;
A
#
# COMPACT_ATOMS: atom_id res chain seq x y z
N MET A 1 10.80 20.73 -2.98
CA MET A 1 9.52 20.12 -3.39
C MET A 1 9.77 19.11 -4.49
N VAL A 2 9.09 17.97 -4.46
CA VAL A 2 9.11 16.97 -5.55
C VAL A 2 7.78 16.99 -6.28
N LEU A 3 7.80 16.87 -7.60
CA LEU A 3 6.60 16.77 -8.45
C LEU A 3 6.76 15.60 -9.41
N GLY A 4 5.68 14.86 -9.61
CA GLY A 4 5.61 13.83 -10.64
C GLY A 4 5.57 14.44 -12.04
N ALA A 5 6.16 13.75 -12.96
CA ALA A 5 6.27 14.21 -14.33
C ALA A 5 6.35 13.03 -15.33
N GLN A 6 6.16 13.37 -16.60
CA GLN A 6 6.40 12.51 -17.72
C GLN A 6 7.44 13.16 -18.63
N THR A 7 8.39 12.39 -19.11
CA THR A 7 9.35 12.86 -20.12
C THR A 7 8.74 12.95 -21.50
N GLN A 8 9.41 13.59 -22.44
CA GLN A 8 8.98 13.61 -23.85
C GLN A 8 8.98 12.22 -24.51
N GLN A 9 9.65 11.25 -23.92
CA GLN A 9 9.67 9.85 -24.36
C GLN A 9 8.59 9.00 -23.69
N GLU A 10 7.61 9.63 -23.05
CA GLU A 10 6.52 8.97 -22.32
C GLU A 10 7.05 8.03 -21.21
N ALA A 11 8.06 8.46 -20.50
CA ALA A 11 8.58 7.77 -19.32
C ALA A 11 8.30 8.60 -18.06
N GLY A 12 7.83 7.93 -17.00
CA GLY A 12 7.60 8.56 -15.69
C GLY A 12 8.90 9.03 -15.07
N THR A 13 8.86 10.21 -14.44
CA THR A 13 10.00 10.80 -13.74
C THR A 13 9.55 11.71 -12.60
N VAL A 14 10.49 12.26 -11.86
CA VAL A 14 10.27 13.24 -10.80
C VAL A 14 11.11 14.47 -11.07
N VAL A 15 10.56 15.66 -10.84
CA VAL A 15 11.28 16.92 -10.92
C VAL A 15 11.40 17.59 -9.55
N LEU A 16 12.50 18.29 -9.35
CA LEU A 16 12.83 18.96 -8.11
C LEU A 16 12.71 20.46 -8.24
N TYR A 17 12.05 21.07 -7.26
CA TYR A 17 11.95 22.51 -7.11
C TYR A 17 12.49 22.94 -5.75
N HIS A 18 13.14 24.08 -5.73
CA HIS A 18 13.57 24.76 -4.52
C HIS A 18 12.79 26.06 -4.32
N SER A 19 12.54 26.41 -3.06
CA SER A 19 11.98 27.69 -2.69
C SER A 19 12.55 28.15 -1.35
N PRO A 20 13.00 29.40 -1.24
CA PRO A 20 13.46 29.96 0.04
C PRO A 20 12.30 30.48 0.92
N ASP A 21 11.09 30.68 0.35
CA ASP A 21 9.98 31.38 0.98
C ASP A 21 8.61 30.70 0.79
N LEU A 22 8.55 29.58 0.06
CA LEU A 22 7.33 28.85 -0.36
C LEU A 22 6.41 29.62 -1.31
N GLU A 23 6.85 30.80 -1.80
CA GLU A 23 6.09 31.61 -2.76
C GLU A 23 6.73 31.55 -4.16
N ARG A 24 8.06 31.59 -4.22
CA ARG A 24 8.82 31.48 -5.47
C ARG A 24 9.52 30.15 -5.53
N TRP A 25 9.36 29.48 -6.66
CA TRP A 25 9.90 28.15 -6.87
C TRP A 25 10.80 28.12 -8.09
N ASP A 26 12.05 27.73 -7.90
CA ASP A 26 13.02 27.54 -8.96
C ASP A 26 13.16 26.05 -9.27
N LEU A 27 13.10 25.70 -10.56
CA LEU A 27 13.32 24.32 -11.01
C LEU A 27 14.81 23.99 -10.87
N GLU A 28 15.13 22.99 -10.06
CA GLU A 28 16.50 22.46 -9.94
C GLU A 28 16.82 21.43 -11.03
N GLY A 29 15.82 20.71 -11.50
CA GLY A 29 15.95 19.77 -12.57
C GLY A 29 15.18 18.48 -12.39
N GLU A 30 15.38 17.59 -13.35
CA GLU A 30 14.88 16.22 -13.29
C GLU A 30 15.72 15.37 -12.33
N MET A 31 15.07 14.55 -11.50
CA MET A 31 15.74 13.60 -10.61
C MET A 31 16.38 12.49 -11.44
N ARG A 32 17.66 12.25 -11.24
CA ARG A 32 18.40 11.13 -11.84
C ARG A 32 18.58 10.04 -10.81
N PHE A 33 18.53 8.80 -11.24
CA PHE A 33 18.63 7.65 -10.35
C PHE A 33 19.95 6.91 -10.61
N ASP A 34 20.81 6.89 -9.61
CA ASP A 34 22.03 6.09 -9.62
C ASP A 34 21.72 4.71 -9.02
N LEU A 35 21.82 3.69 -9.85
CA LEU A 35 21.55 2.28 -9.50
C LEU A 35 22.82 1.48 -9.23
N SER A 36 23.99 2.09 -9.26
CA SER A 36 25.29 1.39 -9.20
C SER A 36 25.48 0.54 -7.93
N ALA A 37 24.88 0.95 -6.80
CA ALA A 37 24.90 0.24 -5.53
C ALA A 37 23.54 -0.37 -5.14
N ALA A 38 22.55 -0.29 -6.03
CA ALA A 38 21.19 -0.71 -5.74
C ALA A 38 21.09 -2.22 -5.52
N ARG A 39 20.31 -2.60 -4.51
CA ARG A 39 19.87 -3.97 -4.28
C ARG A 39 18.39 -4.08 -4.62
N PRO A 40 17.88 -5.25 -5.05
CA PRO A 40 16.48 -5.44 -5.30
C PRO A 40 15.61 -5.03 -4.09
N GLY A 41 14.46 -4.41 -4.38
CA GLY A 41 13.38 -4.23 -3.43
C GLY A 41 12.56 -5.51 -3.27
N LEU A 42 11.26 -5.35 -3.04
CA LEU A 42 10.31 -6.48 -2.98
C LEU A 42 9.62 -6.73 -4.33
N SER A 43 9.71 -5.77 -5.25
CA SER A 43 9.20 -5.87 -6.62
C SER A 43 10.31 -6.28 -7.58
N PRO A 44 9.99 -6.80 -8.78
CA PRO A 44 10.98 -7.35 -9.69
C PRO A 44 11.93 -6.30 -10.28
N ASP A 45 11.55 -5.04 -10.30
CA ASP A 45 12.32 -3.97 -10.94
C ASP A 45 13.08 -3.12 -9.91
N LEU A 46 14.31 -2.70 -10.24
CA LEU A 46 15.05 -1.72 -9.41
C LEU A 46 14.38 -0.34 -9.47
N LEU A 47 13.94 0.07 -10.67
CA LEU A 47 13.02 1.18 -10.89
C LEU A 47 11.87 0.67 -11.73
N PRO A 48 10.62 0.99 -11.38
CA PRO A 48 9.48 0.61 -12.20
C PRO A 48 9.51 1.41 -13.50
N GLY A 49 8.93 0.83 -14.54
CA GLY A 49 8.63 1.55 -15.76
C GLY A 49 7.45 2.52 -15.56
N GLY A 50 6.56 2.51 -16.54
CA GLY A 50 5.36 3.33 -16.53
C GLY A 50 5.58 4.64 -17.31
N TYR A 51 4.48 5.17 -17.82
CA TYR A 51 4.51 6.37 -18.66
C TYR A 51 4.44 7.66 -17.82
N MET A 52 3.98 7.59 -16.58
CA MET A 52 3.86 8.71 -15.66
C MET A 52 4.16 8.25 -14.23
N TRP A 53 4.84 9.09 -13.44
CA TRP A 53 4.98 8.90 -12.00
C TRP A 53 4.22 10.00 -11.29
N GLU A 54 3.16 9.65 -10.58
CA GLU A 54 2.28 10.60 -9.90
C GLU A 54 2.53 10.65 -8.39
N CYS A 55 2.03 11.70 -7.76
CA CYS A 55 1.96 11.88 -6.32
C CYS A 55 3.27 11.57 -5.56
N PRO A 56 4.46 12.03 -6.01
CA PRO A 56 5.67 11.74 -5.29
C PRO A 56 5.70 12.41 -3.92
N THR A 57 6.15 11.66 -2.92
CA THR A 57 6.47 12.15 -1.58
C THR A 57 7.89 11.74 -1.24
N LEU A 58 8.71 12.69 -0.80
CA LEU A 58 10.07 12.44 -0.34
C LEU A 58 10.12 12.63 1.18
N LEU A 59 10.52 11.59 1.91
CA LEU A 59 10.67 11.56 3.36
C LEU A 59 12.11 11.26 3.72
N THR A 60 12.58 11.79 4.86
CA THR A 60 13.83 11.35 5.46
C THR A 60 13.52 10.61 6.75
N LEU A 61 13.63 9.29 6.73
CA LEU A 61 13.31 8.42 7.85
C LEU A 61 14.55 7.77 8.44
N LYS A 62 14.56 7.62 9.76
CA LYS A 62 15.60 6.85 10.44
C LYS A 62 15.33 5.37 10.30
N ASP A 63 16.23 4.65 9.65
CA ASP A 63 16.16 3.18 9.58
C ASP A 63 16.40 2.59 10.99
N LYS A 64 15.36 1.96 11.56
CA LYS A 64 15.39 1.42 12.94
C LYS A 64 16.44 0.33 13.12
N ALA A 65 16.78 -0.42 12.06
CA ALA A 65 17.77 -1.48 12.13
C ALA A 65 19.21 -0.94 12.15
N THR A 66 19.46 0.19 11.49
CA THR A 66 20.83 0.74 11.33
C THR A 66 21.06 2.02 12.11
N GLY A 67 20.00 2.71 12.54
CA GLY A 67 20.03 4.02 13.17
C GLY A 67 20.44 5.18 12.22
N LYS A 68 20.53 4.91 10.92
CA LYS A 68 20.92 5.91 9.91
C LYS A 68 19.69 6.52 9.26
N ASP A 69 19.79 7.82 8.96
CA ASP A 69 18.76 8.49 8.17
C ASP A 69 18.87 8.05 6.71
N LYS A 70 17.72 7.84 6.06
CA LYS A 70 17.57 7.43 4.67
C LYS A 70 16.46 8.23 4.03
N ASP A 71 16.64 8.56 2.76
CA ASP A 71 15.60 9.15 1.96
C ASP A 71 14.73 8.05 1.36
N VAL A 72 13.43 8.24 1.46
CA VAL A 72 12.41 7.36 0.91
C VAL A 72 11.58 8.17 -0.08
N LEU A 73 11.61 7.77 -1.33
CA LEU A 73 10.77 8.35 -2.37
C LEU A 73 9.60 7.43 -2.62
N ILE A 74 8.40 7.87 -2.25
CA ILE A 74 7.12 7.21 -2.55
C ILE A 74 6.58 7.84 -3.81
N PHE A 75 6.03 7.04 -4.74
CA PHE A 75 5.43 7.55 -5.98
C PHE A 75 4.50 6.52 -6.61
N CYS A 76 3.68 6.96 -7.56
CA CYS A 76 2.67 6.14 -8.24
C CYS A 76 3.01 6.00 -9.73
N PRO A 77 3.70 4.91 -10.14
CA PRO A 77 3.92 4.65 -11.55
C PRO A 77 2.64 4.12 -12.22
N GLN A 78 2.27 4.72 -13.35
CA GLN A 78 1.13 4.32 -14.18
C GLN A 78 1.58 3.51 -15.40
N GLY A 79 0.73 2.56 -15.82
CA GLY A 79 0.97 1.72 -17.00
C GLY A 79 1.88 0.53 -16.74
N LEU A 80 1.94 0.03 -15.50
CA LEU A 80 2.66 -1.20 -15.19
C LEU A 80 1.82 -2.43 -15.59
N GLU A 81 2.50 -3.46 -16.05
CA GLU A 81 1.87 -4.73 -16.39
C GLU A 81 1.94 -5.69 -15.19
N ARG A 82 0.83 -6.36 -14.90
CA ARG A 82 0.80 -7.44 -13.91
C ARG A 82 1.79 -8.53 -14.26
N ARG A 83 2.52 -8.99 -13.26
CA ARG A 83 3.46 -10.11 -13.36
C ARG A 83 3.21 -11.10 -12.23
N ASP A 84 3.10 -12.38 -12.60
CA ASP A 84 3.06 -13.48 -11.65
C ASP A 84 4.43 -14.20 -11.73
N ILE A 85 5.25 -14.07 -10.67
CA ILE A 85 6.64 -14.58 -10.61
C ILE A 85 6.76 -15.43 -9.34
N ASP A 86 7.21 -16.68 -9.49
CA ASP A 86 7.44 -17.63 -8.39
C ASP A 86 6.24 -17.74 -7.42
N GLY A 87 5.02 -17.70 -7.97
CA GLY A 87 3.77 -17.81 -7.21
C GLY A 87 3.37 -16.53 -6.47
N GLN A 88 4.05 -15.41 -6.73
CA GLN A 88 3.72 -14.10 -6.21
C GLN A 88 3.13 -13.23 -7.31
N THR A 89 2.17 -12.39 -6.94
CA THR A 89 1.58 -11.39 -7.84
C THR A 89 2.24 -10.04 -7.61
N HIS A 90 2.85 -9.49 -8.65
CA HIS A 90 3.39 -8.14 -8.69
C HIS A 90 2.55 -7.28 -9.62
N TYR A 91 2.36 -6.01 -9.24
CA TYR A 91 1.62 -5.03 -10.03
C TYR A 91 0.21 -5.50 -10.36
N ALA A 92 -0.63 -5.61 -9.33
CA ALA A 92 -2.02 -6.13 -9.47
C ALA A 92 -2.88 -5.30 -10.42
N SER A 93 -2.59 -4.02 -10.60
CA SER A 93 -3.22 -3.11 -11.56
C SER A 93 -2.17 -2.33 -12.36
N SER A 94 -2.59 -1.59 -13.38
CA SER A 94 -1.72 -0.68 -14.13
C SER A 94 -1.28 0.52 -13.30
N ASP A 95 -2.06 0.87 -12.27
CA ASP A 95 -1.86 2.04 -11.41
C ASP A 95 -1.38 1.53 -10.05
N GLN A 96 -0.10 1.63 -9.82
CA GLN A 96 0.55 1.15 -8.62
C GLN A 96 0.99 2.30 -7.72
N CYS A 97 1.22 2.02 -6.45
CA CYS A 97 2.04 2.88 -5.62
C CYS A 97 3.16 2.07 -4.98
N GLY A 98 4.31 2.70 -4.84
CA GLY A 98 5.47 2.04 -4.24
C GLY A 98 6.53 3.04 -3.85
N TYR A 99 7.67 2.53 -3.43
CA TYR A 99 8.76 3.34 -2.93
C TYR A 99 10.12 2.77 -3.30
N ILE A 100 11.12 3.64 -3.27
CA ILE A 100 12.56 3.31 -3.28
C ILE A 100 13.22 3.91 -2.06
N VAL A 101 14.33 3.33 -1.62
CA VAL A 101 15.11 3.82 -0.48
C VAL A 101 16.53 4.13 -0.92
N GLY A 102 17.08 5.25 -0.44
CA GLY A 102 18.42 5.66 -0.81
C GLY A 102 18.83 6.95 -0.15
N HIS A 103 19.50 7.81 -0.93
CA HIS A 103 19.95 9.11 -0.51
C HIS A 103 19.91 10.11 -1.67
N LEU A 104 19.32 11.28 -1.46
CA LEU A 104 19.27 12.36 -2.43
C LEU A 104 20.45 13.30 -2.23
N GLU A 105 21.28 13.49 -3.27
CA GLU A 105 22.35 14.47 -3.32
C GLU A 105 22.16 15.38 -4.55
N GLY A 106 21.83 16.64 -4.31
CA GLY A 106 21.43 17.56 -5.37
C GLY A 106 20.20 17.02 -6.13
N THR A 107 20.37 16.70 -7.41
CA THR A 107 19.31 16.07 -8.23
C THR A 107 19.53 14.57 -8.48
N VAL A 108 20.51 13.95 -7.80
CA VAL A 108 20.80 12.51 -7.96
C VAL A 108 20.29 11.75 -6.75
N PHE A 109 19.38 10.81 -6.99
CA PHE A 109 18.93 9.86 -5.98
C PHE A 109 19.76 8.57 -6.10
N HIS A 110 20.65 8.35 -5.14
CA HIS A 110 21.46 7.14 -5.04
C HIS A 110 20.63 6.02 -4.44
N VAL A 111 20.16 5.10 -5.26
CA VAL A 111 19.27 4.02 -4.84
C VAL A 111 20.05 2.95 -4.09
N GLU A 112 19.65 2.64 -2.86
CA GLU A 112 20.17 1.52 -2.06
C GLU A 112 19.24 0.31 -2.11
N ARG A 113 17.92 0.53 -2.14
CA ARG A 113 16.88 -0.48 -2.33
C ARG A 113 15.97 -0.06 -3.46
N GLY A 114 15.82 -0.95 -4.41
CA GLY A 114 14.95 -0.79 -5.56
C GLY A 114 13.48 -0.82 -5.19
N PHE A 115 12.64 -0.70 -6.18
CA PHE A 115 11.20 -0.51 -6.03
C PHE A 115 10.55 -1.65 -5.23
N SER A 116 9.67 -1.25 -4.34
CA SER A 116 8.79 -2.13 -3.57
C SER A 116 7.41 -1.55 -3.60
N GLU A 117 6.41 -2.38 -3.86
CA GLU A 117 5.02 -1.95 -3.74
C GLU A 117 4.74 -1.50 -2.31
N LEU A 118 4.01 -0.39 -2.16
CA LEU A 118 3.67 0.18 -0.86
C LEU A 118 2.45 -0.52 -0.25
N ASP A 119 1.54 -0.97 -1.10
CA ASP A 119 0.34 -1.69 -0.70
C ASP A 119 0.05 -2.83 -1.68
N TYR A 120 -0.38 -3.95 -1.17
CA TYR A 120 -0.63 -5.18 -1.92
C TYR A 120 -2.12 -5.44 -2.16
N GLY A 121 -2.99 -4.46 -1.86
CA GLY A 121 -4.42 -4.56 -2.10
C GLY A 121 -4.82 -4.40 -3.56
N HIS A 122 -6.11 -4.31 -3.77
CA HIS A 122 -6.67 -4.11 -5.11
C HIS A 122 -6.84 -2.62 -5.42
N GLU A 123 -7.04 -1.81 -4.40
CA GLU A 123 -7.22 -0.36 -4.49
C GLU A 123 -6.38 0.36 -3.43
N PHE A 124 -5.30 0.97 -3.83
CA PHE A 124 -4.53 1.87 -2.97
C PHE A 124 -3.69 2.77 -3.85
N TYR A 125 -4.06 4.05 -3.94
CA TYR A 125 -3.44 4.98 -4.86
C TYR A 125 -3.22 6.36 -4.25
N ALA A 126 -2.37 7.17 -4.91
CA ALA A 126 -2.07 8.56 -4.54
C ALA A 126 -1.76 8.77 -3.04
N PRO A 127 -0.91 7.94 -2.40
CA PRO A 127 -0.59 8.10 -1.00
C PRO A 127 0.08 9.45 -0.74
N GLN A 128 -0.27 10.05 0.40
CA GLN A 128 0.39 11.21 0.95
C GLN A 128 0.95 10.87 2.32
N ALA A 129 2.19 11.25 2.57
CA ALA A 129 2.83 10.97 3.84
C ALA A 129 3.54 12.22 4.39
N VAL A 130 3.55 12.34 5.72
CA VAL A 130 4.21 13.43 6.44
C VAL A 130 4.98 12.88 7.62
N GLU A 131 6.19 13.35 7.82
CA GLU A 131 7.00 13.01 8.98
C GLU A 131 6.35 13.55 10.25
N VAL A 132 6.25 12.69 11.28
CA VAL A 132 5.62 13.03 12.56
C VAL A 132 6.63 13.03 13.71
N GLY A 133 7.90 12.89 13.41
CA GLY A 133 8.99 12.76 14.38
C GLY A 133 9.32 11.31 14.71
N ASN A 134 10.36 11.12 15.52
CA ASN A 134 10.86 9.80 15.97
C ASN A 134 11.24 8.83 14.83
N GLY A 135 11.47 9.33 13.60
CA GLY A 135 11.76 8.52 12.43
C GLY A 135 10.53 7.81 11.85
N GLU A 136 9.35 8.31 12.13
CA GLU A 136 8.06 7.79 11.67
C GLU A 136 7.33 8.82 10.82
N ALA A 137 6.41 8.34 9.98
CA ALA A 137 5.52 9.15 9.17
C ALA A 137 4.07 8.69 9.34
N LEU A 138 3.14 9.63 9.16
CA LEU A 138 1.72 9.39 8.98
C LEU A 138 1.45 9.31 7.49
N LEU A 139 0.74 8.28 7.05
CA LEU A 139 0.37 8.03 5.66
C LEU A 139 -1.13 7.84 5.53
N LEU A 140 -1.69 8.44 4.50
CA LEU A 140 -3.06 8.25 4.01
C LEU A 140 -3.03 8.05 2.51
N ALA A 141 -3.96 7.27 1.99
CA ALA A 141 -4.12 7.05 0.56
C ALA A 141 -5.58 7.01 0.13
N TRP A 142 -5.80 7.13 -1.14
CA TRP A 142 -7.08 6.92 -1.79
C TRP A 142 -7.30 5.41 -2.00
N VAL A 143 -8.39 4.88 -1.43
CA VAL A 143 -8.88 3.53 -1.72
C VAL A 143 -9.77 3.61 -2.95
N GLY A 144 -9.14 3.50 -4.08
CA GLY A 144 -9.70 3.63 -5.41
C GLY A 144 -8.59 3.58 -6.46
N LEU A 145 -8.97 3.51 -7.72
CA LEU A 145 -8.06 3.57 -8.86
C LEU A 145 -8.60 4.56 -9.90
N PRO A 146 -7.73 5.23 -10.69
CA PRO A 146 -8.16 6.22 -11.68
C PRO A 146 -9.20 5.71 -12.69
N ALA A 147 -9.18 4.42 -13.01
CA ALA A 147 -10.11 3.80 -13.96
C ALA A 147 -11.39 3.24 -13.31
N GLN A 148 -11.56 3.39 -12.00
CA GLN A 148 -12.75 2.89 -11.29
C GLN A 148 -13.80 3.99 -11.13
N ASP A 149 -14.63 4.18 -12.15
CA ASP A 149 -15.71 5.16 -12.14
C ASP A 149 -17.03 4.62 -11.58
N GLU A 150 -17.14 3.29 -11.44
CA GLU A 150 -18.36 2.61 -11.01
C GLU A 150 -18.14 1.86 -9.69
N ALA A 151 -19.09 2.02 -8.78
CA ALA A 151 -19.20 1.24 -7.55
C ALA A 151 -20.66 1.08 -7.17
N PRO A 152 -21.03 0.04 -6.41
CA PRO A 152 -22.41 -0.13 -5.91
C PRO A 152 -22.92 1.05 -5.09
N THR A 153 -22.02 1.85 -4.54
CA THR A 153 -22.32 3.04 -3.73
C THR A 153 -22.62 4.31 -4.55
N LEU A 154 -22.51 4.24 -5.86
CA LEU A 154 -22.75 5.42 -6.73
C LEU A 154 -24.17 5.97 -6.57
N GLU A 155 -25.18 5.10 -6.41
CA GLU A 155 -26.57 5.50 -6.14
C GLU A 155 -26.73 6.21 -4.80
N GLN A 156 -25.78 6.02 -3.88
CA GLN A 156 -25.72 6.71 -2.57
C GLN A 156 -24.91 8.01 -2.65
N GLY A 157 -24.37 8.36 -3.81
CA GLY A 157 -23.66 9.61 -4.08
C GLY A 157 -22.17 9.60 -3.78
N TRP A 158 -21.55 8.41 -3.66
CA TRP A 158 -20.10 8.27 -3.47
C TRP A 158 -19.53 7.01 -4.16
N VAL A 159 -18.23 7.03 -4.45
CA VAL A 159 -17.56 5.92 -5.13
C VAL A 159 -16.35 5.40 -4.34
N HIS A 160 -15.52 6.30 -3.84
CA HIS A 160 -14.25 5.95 -3.20
C HIS A 160 -14.18 6.52 -1.78
N CYS A 161 -13.12 6.13 -1.05
CA CYS A 161 -12.87 6.63 0.29
C CYS A 161 -11.36 6.75 0.57
N LEU A 162 -11.00 7.19 1.75
CA LEU A 162 -9.62 7.19 2.22
C LEU A 162 -9.32 5.89 2.97
N SER A 163 -8.04 5.50 2.95
CA SER A 163 -7.53 4.44 3.81
C SER A 163 -7.58 4.85 5.29
N LEU A 164 -7.43 3.91 6.19
CA LEU A 164 -7.06 4.22 7.56
C LEU A 164 -5.76 5.03 7.59
N PRO A 165 -5.61 5.97 8.52
CA PRO A 165 -4.31 6.55 8.81
C PRO A 165 -3.34 5.46 9.24
N ARG A 166 -2.17 5.41 8.59
CA ARG A 166 -1.15 4.41 8.85
C ARG A 166 0.10 5.05 9.44
N ARG A 167 0.63 4.46 10.49
CA ARG A 167 1.97 4.73 10.99
C ARG A 167 2.96 3.99 10.11
N VAL A 168 3.95 4.71 9.57
CA VAL A 168 4.97 4.18 8.67
C VAL A 168 6.35 4.44 9.26
N TRP A 169 7.23 3.44 9.21
CA TRP A 169 8.64 3.58 9.60
C TRP A 169 9.53 2.75 8.69
N LEU A 170 10.81 3.08 8.69
CA LEU A 170 11.83 2.34 7.94
C LEU A 170 12.56 1.37 8.86
N GLU A 171 12.69 0.11 8.43
CA GLU A 171 13.45 -0.91 9.14
C GLU A 171 14.13 -1.88 8.17
N GLY A 172 15.46 -1.90 8.21
CA GLY A 172 16.27 -2.75 7.32
C GLY A 172 16.12 -2.41 5.83
N GLY A 173 15.82 -1.15 5.52
CA GLY A 173 15.59 -0.67 4.16
C GLY A 173 14.20 -1.02 3.61
N ARG A 174 13.24 -1.37 4.47
CA ARG A 174 11.83 -1.60 4.12
C ARG A 174 10.92 -0.67 4.88
N LEU A 175 9.91 -0.13 4.22
CA LEU A 175 8.81 0.53 4.91
C LEU A 175 7.90 -0.50 5.53
N ARG A 176 7.63 -0.31 6.81
CA ARG A 176 6.61 -1.04 7.54
C ARG A 176 5.43 -0.14 7.82
N GLN A 177 4.24 -0.72 7.85
CA GLN A 177 2.99 0.01 8.01
C GLN A 177 2.07 -0.72 8.97
N LEU A 178 1.52 0.02 9.93
CA LEU A 178 0.46 -0.44 10.81
C LEU A 178 -0.59 0.67 10.96
N PRO A 179 -1.83 0.34 11.38
CA PRO A 179 -2.79 1.36 11.71
C PRO A 179 -2.20 2.37 12.70
N TRP A 180 -2.54 3.65 12.55
CA TRP A 180 -2.07 4.70 13.44
C TRP A 180 -2.45 4.45 14.91
N TRP A 181 -3.61 3.86 15.14
CA TRP A 181 -4.09 3.52 16.48
C TRP A 181 -3.58 2.14 16.91
N GLU A 182 -2.87 2.09 18.02
CA GLU A 182 -2.42 0.82 18.63
C GLU A 182 -3.60 0.04 19.20
N GLU A 183 -4.54 0.74 19.83
CA GLU A 183 -5.79 0.19 20.31
C GLU A 183 -6.92 0.57 19.37
N VAL A 184 -7.27 -0.31 18.45
CA VAL A 184 -8.59 -0.22 17.83
C VAL A 184 -9.59 -0.46 18.95
N PRO A 185 -10.58 0.44 19.20
CA PRO A 185 -11.57 0.21 20.23
C PRO A 185 -12.08 -1.21 20.12
N GLU A 186 -12.19 -1.95 21.24
CA GLU A 186 -12.80 -3.28 21.24
C GLU A 186 -14.18 -3.19 20.61
N ILE A 187 -14.21 -3.37 19.31
CA ILE A 187 -15.44 -3.57 18.62
C ILE A 187 -15.76 -5.02 18.85
N ASN A 188 -16.77 -5.20 19.64
CA ASN A 188 -17.30 -6.46 20.09
C ASN A 188 -17.22 -7.48 18.95
N THR A 189 -16.21 -8.35 18.96
CA THR A 189 -16.06 -9.48 18.04
C THR A 189 -17.14 -10.54 18.24
N GLY A 190 -18.10 -10.27 19.14
CA GLY A 190 -19.29 -11.02 19.37
C GLY A 190 -20.41 -10.58 18.44
N ALA A 191 -20.49 -11.22 17.25
CA ALA A 191 -21.73 -11.40 16.51
C ALA A 191 -22.47 -10.13 16.10
N ARG A 192 -21.84 -9.33 15.22
CA ARG A 192 -22.54 -8.49 14.23
C ARG A 192 -21.61 -8.23 13.04
N GLU A 193 -21.78 -8.73 12.24
CA GLU A 193 -22.06 -9.75 11.33
C GLU A 193 -22.58 -9.24 10.01
N GLY A 194 -23.09 -8.02 9.90
CA GLY A 194 -23.54 -7.42 8.67
C GLY A 194 -22.45 -6.56 8.02
N PHE A 195 -22.47 -6.51 6.70
CA PHE A 195 -21.77 -5.50 5.94
C PHE A 195 -22.09 -4.09 6.47
N GLY A 196 -21.09 -3.23 6.58
CA GLY A 196 -21.23 -1.86 7.10
C GLY A 196 -20.87 -1.70 8.58
N SER A 197 -20.62 -2.78 9.32
CA SER A 197 -20.05 -2.68 10.67
C SER A 197 -18.53 -2.68 10.64
N THR A 198 -17.93 -1.98 11.60
CA THR A 198 -16.48 -2.08 11.77
C THR A 198 -16.13 -3.41 12.43
N VAL A 199 -15.20 -4.14 11.85
CA VAL A 199 -14.73 -5.45 12.32
C VAL A 199 -13.23 -5.43 12.45
N VAL A 200 -12.71 -5.96 13.55
CA VAL A 200 -11.27 -6.21 13.75
C VAL A 200 -11.08 -7.69 14.00
N ALA A 201 -10.22 -8.30 13.20
CA ALA A 201 -9.81 -9.68 13.38
C ALA A 201 -8.30 -9.80 13.42
N GLU A 202 -7.79 -10.59 14.35
CA GLU A 202 -6.36 -10.85 14.52
C GLU A 202 -6.10 -12.34 14.64
N SER A 203 -5.00 -12.82 14.09
CA SER A 203 -4.52 -14.18 14.28
C SER A 203 -2.99 -14.21 14.31
N GLU A 204 -2.48 -15.00 15.25
CA GLU A 204 -1.06 -15.33 15.36
C GLU A 204 -0.69 -16.59 14.56
N THR A 205 -1.66 -17.27 13.99
CA THR A 205 -1.46 -18.54 13.30
C THR A 205 -2.11 -18.54 11.93
N ALA A 206 -1.72 -19.49 11.09
CA ALA A 206 -2.35 -19.70 9.78
C ALA A 206 -3.86 -19.87 9.91
N GLY A 207 -4.60 -19.26 9.00
CA GLY A 207 -6.07 -19.30 8.99
C GLY A 207 -6.68 -18.48 7.86
N ALA A 208 -8.00 -18.33 7.91
CA ALA A 208 -8.75 -17.57 6.92
C ALA A 208 -9.80 -16.67 7.58
N PHE A 209 -10.03 -15.52 6.93
CA PHE A 209 -11.07 -14.57 7.28
C PHE A 209 -11.84 -14.21 6.02
N ALA A 210 -13.17 -14.21 6.07
CA ALA A 210 -13.98 -14.00 4.89
C ALA A 210 -15.21 -13.13 5.15
N LEU A 211 -15.57 -12.30 4.18
CA LEU A 211 -16.91 -11.75 4.03
C LEU A 211 -17.66 -12.68 3.09
N VAL A 212 -18.80 -13.20 3.52
CA VAL A 212 -19.62 -14.12 2.72
C VAL A 212 -21.01 -13.56 2.50
N ASP A 213 -21.58 -13.85 1.30
CA ASP A 213 -22.96 -13.53 0.97
C ASP A 213 -23.96 -14.52 1.62
N ASP A 214 -25.25 -14.30 1.43
CA ASP A 214 -26.31 -15.17 1.95
C ASP A 214 -26.28 -16.57 1.37
N ALA A 215 -25.74 -16.75 0.17
CA ALA A 215 -25.57 -18.07 -0.46
C ALA A 215 -24.32 -18.79 0.07
N GLY A 216 -23.48 -18.12 0.86
CA GLY A 216 -22.24 -18.64 1.42
C GLY A 216 -21.03 -18.51 0.50
N ASN A 217 -21.12 -17.72 -0.57
CA ASN A 217 -19.98 -17.44 -1.44
C ASN A 217 -19.08 -16.36 -0.81
N ASP A 218 -17.78 -16.49 -1.04
CA ASP A 218 -16.81 -15.51 -0.55
C ASP A 218 -16.87 -14.23 -1.41
N VAL A 219 -17.23 -13.09 -0.80
CA VAL A 219 -17.14 -11.74 -1.37
C VAL A 219 -15.70 -11.24 -1.25
N LEU A 220 -15.09 -11.46 -0.08
CA LEU A 220 -13.67 -11.29 0.18
C LEU A 220 -13.18 -12.49 0.98
N LEU A 221 -12.06 -13.07 0.57
CA LEU A 221 -11.35 -14.10 1.32
C LEU A 221 -9.90 -13.67 1.54
N VAL A 222 -9.46 -13.66 2.78
CA VAL A 222 -8.08 -13.41 3.18
C VAL A 222 -7.55 -14.64 3.90
N GLU A 223 -6.47 -15.20 3.39
CA GLU A 223 -5.83 -16.39 3.92
C GLU A 223 -4.38 -16.11 4.27
N SER A 224 -3.91 -16.61 5.41
CA SER A 224 -2.49 -16.63 5.74
C SER A 224 -2.04 -18.05 6.09
N GLY A 225 -0.85 -18.42 5.64
CA GLY A 225 -0.25 -19.71 5.92
C GLY A 225 0.50 -20.30 4.73
N GLY A 226 1.30 -21.32 4.99
CA GLY A 226 2.11 -21.98 3.96
C GLY A 226 3.14 -21.06 3.28
N GLY A 227 3.57 -19.99 3.96
CA GLY A 227 4.55 -19.03 3.43
C GLY A 227 3.94 -17.94 2.54
N VAL A 228 2.61 -17.75 2.57
CA VAL A 228 1.93 -16.79 1.70
C VAL A 228 0.70 -16.19 2.38
N VAL A 229 0.43 -14.91 2.06
CA VAL A 229 -0.87 -14.27 2.26
C VAL A 229 -1.58 -14.24 0.91
N ARG A 230 -2.85 -14.66 0.88
CA ARG A 230 -3.72 -14.58 -0.30
C ARG A 230 -4.91 -13.68 0.00
N ILE A 231 -5.21 -12.82 -0.95
CA ILE A 231 -6.36 -11.91 -0.89
C ILE A 231 -7.17 -12.16 -2.16
N THR A 232 -8.34 -12.72 -2.00
CA THR A 232 -9.25 -13.05 -3.13
C THR A 232 -10.50 -12.22 -3.03
N ARG A 233 -10.83 -11.51 -4.11
CA ARG A 233 -12.09 -10.77 -4.29
C ARG A 233 -12.60 -11.00 -5.70
N GLY A 234 -13.81 -11.55 -5.81
CA GLY A 234 -14.39 -11.95 -7.10
C GLY A 234 -13.48 -12.92 -7.85
N GLN A 235 -13.07 -12.57 -9.06
CA GLN A 235 -12.17 -13.39 -9.88
C GLN A 235 -10.69 -13.05 -9.67
N GLY A 236 -10.39 -12.02 -8.87
CA GLY A 236 -9.03 -11.55 -8.63
C GLY A 236 -8.42 -12.16 -7.38
N THR A 237 -7.25 -12.78 -7.51
CA THR A 237 -6.44 -13.23 -6.37
C THR A 237 -5.09 -12.57 -6.40
N ARG A 238 -4.66 -12.07 -5.26
CA ARG A 238 -3.31 -11.59 -5.01
C ARG A 238 -2.59 -12.52 -4.06
N CYS A 239 -1.41 -12.97 -4.47
CA CYS A 239 -0.54 -13.83 -3.68
C CYS A 239 0.72 -13.05 -3.29
N ILE A 240 1.02 -12.99 -1.99
CA ILE A 240 2.16 -12.25 -1.43
C ILE A 240 2.98 -13.23 -0.57
N ALA A 241 4.28 -13.35 -0.84
CA ALA A 241 5.15 -14.16 0.01
C ALA A 241 5.19 -13.59 1.43
N CYS A 242 4.91 -14.44 2.41
CA CYS A 242 4.85 -14.08 3.81
C CYS A 242 5.16 -15.28 4.69
N ALA A 243 6.33 -15.32 5.29
CA ALA A 243 6.73 -16.43 6.15
C ALA A 243 6.04 -16.38 7.52
N ASP A 244 5.72 -15.19 8.00
CA ASP A 244 5.02 -14.97 9.27
C ASP A 244 3.50 -15.03 9.02
N PRO A 245 2.77 -15.98 9.61
CA PRO A 245 1.34 -16.11 9.43
C PRO A 245 0.51 -15.08 10.20
N GLN A 246 1.14 -14.28 11.08
CA GLN A 246 0.43 -13.25 11.82
C GLN A 246 -0.29 -12.29 10.88
N LEU A 247 -1.56 -12.03 11.17
CA LEU A 247 -2.39 -11.17 10.36
C LEU A 247 -3.38 -10.41 11.22
N ARG A 248 -3.55 -9.13 10.89
CA ARG A 248 -4.61 -8.27 11.40
C ARG A 248 -5.44 -7.76 10.24
N LEU A 249 -6.74 -7.84 10.36
CA LEU A 249 -7.69 -7.29 9.41
C LEU A 249 -8.58 -6.28 10.13
N ILE A 250 -8.77 -5.13 9.51
CA ILE A 250 -9.71 -4.10 9.95
C ILE A 250 -10.64 -3.83 8.77
N ALA A 251 -11.92 -4.10 8.94
CA ALA A 251 -12.93 -3.76 7.95
C ALA A 251 -13.80 -2.63 8.53
N ASP A 252 -14.02 -1.59 7.74
CA ASP A 252 -14.89 -0.47 8.09
C ASP A 252 -15.71 -0.06 6.88
N GLY A 253 -17.03 -0.29 6.97
CA GLY A 253 -17.93 -0.07 5.85
C GLY A 253 -17.49 -0.85 4.61
N SER A 254 -17.12 -0.14 3.57
CA SER A 254 -16.74 -0.67 2.26
C SER A 254 -15.24 -0.87 2.07
N VAL A 255 -14.43 -0.83 3.12
CA VAL A 255 -13.00 -1.05 3.05
C VAL A 255 -12.55 -2.10 4.03
N ALA A 256 -11.71 -3.02 3.56
CA ALA A 256 -10.95 -3.93 4.41
C ALA A 256 -9.45 -3.63 4.26
N GLU A 257 -8.77 -3.42 5.39
CA GLU A 257 -7.32 -3.24 5.44
C GLU A 257 -6.67 -4.40 6.17
N ILE A 258 -5.67 -4.98 5.54
CA ILE A 258 -4.95 -6.15 6.01
C ILE A 258 -3.52 -5.74 6.33
N PHE A 259 -3.03 -6.16 7.49
CA PHE A 259 -1.66 -5.96 7.94
C PHE A 259 -1.08 -7.31 8.36
N ALA A 260 0.06 -7.69 7.80
CA ALA A 260 0.72 -8.96 8.11
C ALA A 260 2.21 -8.76 8.36
N ALA A 261 2.83 -9.77 8.98
CA ALA A 261 4.26 -9.83 9.29
C ALA A 261 4.78 -8.55 10.00
N GLY A 262 4.04 -8.10 11.04
CA GLY A 262 4.42 -6.91 11.80
C GLY A 262 4.49 -5.63 10.95
N GLY A 263 3.71 -5.55 9.88
CA GLY A 263 3.63 -4.40 8.99
C GLY A 263 4.52 -4.45 7.74
N ASP A 264 5.21 -5.54 7.49
CA ASP A 264 5.93 -5.75 6.21
C ASP A 264 4.97 -5.84 5.01
N ILE A 265 3.74 -6.28 5.26
CA ILE A 265 2.68 -6.40 4.27
C ILE A 265 1.50 -5.57 4.74
N SER A 266 1.00 -4.72 3.87
CA SER A 266 -0.27 -4.02 4.02
C SER A 266 -1.05 -4.10 2.72
N ALA A 267 -2.38 -4.19 2.82
CA ALA A 267 -3.25 -4.27 1.67
C ALA A 267 -4.60 -3.60 1.96
N ALA A 268 -5.02 -2.69 1.11
CA ALA A 268 -6.35 -2.10 1.14
C ALA A 268 -7.21 -2.68 0.02
N VAL A 269 -8.43 -3.04 0.36
CA VAL A 269 -9.38 -3.65 -0.57
C VAL A 269 -10.73 -2.99 -0.40
N ALA A 270 -11.26 -2.40 -1.48
CA ALA A 270 -12.65 -1.98 -1.51
C ALA A 270 -13.55 -3.22 -1.52
N VAL A 271 -14.53 -3.25 -0.64
CA VAL A 271 -15.43 -4.38 -0.45
C VAL A 271 -16.86 -3.89 -0.45
N TYR A 272 -17.68 -4.43 -1.33
CA TYR A 272 -19.08 -4.08 -1.42
C TYR A 272 -19.89 -5.35 -1.18
N GLY A 273 -20.51 -5.46 -0.02
CA GLY A 273 -21.46 -6.52 0.29
C GLY A 273 -22.89 -6.04 0.10
N GLU A 274 -23.77 -6.95 -0.20
CA GLU A 274 -25.22 -6.72 -0.15
C GLU A 274 -25.76 -6.91 1.27
N ASP A 275 -27.00 -6.51 1.53
CA ASP A 275 -27.70 -6.83 2.76
C ASP A 275 -27.70 -8.36 2.94
N GLY A 276 -27.29 -8.81 4.13
CA GLY A 276 -27.16 -10.24 4.43
C GLY A 276 -25.74 -10.79 4.38
N CYS A 277 -24.78 -10.05 3.81
CA CYS A 277 -23.38 -10.42 3.92
C CYS A 277 -22.92 -10.41 5.39
N ARG A 278 -22.10 -11.39 5.74
CA ARG A 278 -21.57 -11.52 7.10
C ARG A 278 -20.10 -11.88 7.09
N TRP A 279 -19.39 -11.38 8.09
CA TRP A 279 -18.00 -11.76 8.34
C TRP A 279 -17.94 -13.13 9.02
N ARG A 280 -17.05 -14.00 8.52
CA ARG A 280 -16.64 -15.24 9.19
C ARG A 280 -15.25 -15.04 9.76
N GLY A 281 -15.09 -15.41 11.02
CA GLY A 281 -13.81 -15.34 11.72
C GLY A 281 -12.84 -16.42 11.28
N TRP A 282 -11.66 -16.38 11.87
CA TRP A 282 -10.54 -17.27 11.63
C TRP A 282 -10.91 -18.75 11.81
N GLU A 283 -10.96 -19.45 10.71
CA GLU A 283 -11.05 -20.91 10.72
C GLU A 283 -9.63 -21.46 10.42
N ARG A 284 -9.16 -22.39 11.25
CA ARG A 284 -7.94 -23.13 10.91
C ARG A 284 -8.30 -24.06 9.74
N ARG A 285 -7.64 -23.86 8.62
CA ARG A 285 -7.66 -24.76 7.48
C ARG A 285 -6.49 -25.73 7.55
#